data_80a7159c43c60dc4e7dcf3606439f1ac
#
_entry.id   80a7159c43c60dc4e7dcf3606439f1ac
#
_cell.length_a   1.000
_cell.length_b   1.000
_cell.length_c   1.000
_cell.angle_alpha   90.00
_cell.angle_beta   90.00
_cell.angle_gamma   90.00
#
_symmetry.space_group_name_H-M   'P 1'
#
loop_
_entity.id
_entity.type
_entity.pdbx_description
1 polymer ?
#
loop_
_entity_poly.entity_id
_entity_poly.type
_entity_poly.pdbx_seq_one_letter_code
_entity_poly.pdbx_strand_id
1 'polypeptide(L)'
;MSKSNSLDLKKIRADFPILHRKVHGKPLVYFDNAATTQKPRSVINAISDYYERYNANVHRGIHLLAEEATAAYEGSRGKLAKFIGARNPAEIIFTRGTTEAINLVAYSWGEKFLKEGDTILLTLMEHHSNLVPWQFLAQRKKLNLEFVPVTAAGYLEDPEGAIRQLRPKLVSFVHVSNVLGTVNPVKNLAKVAHEAGATVLVDGAQAVAHLPVDVASLGCDFYAFSSHKMMGPTGTGGLWGRAEILERMPPFLGGGEMIKEVSLRESSFKDAPYKFEAGTPSIAPVIGLGAAVDYLSSVGMENIRHYEEEFLEYAFEKLAAVPGLTIYGPQNSEDRGGVIAFNVAGIHPHDLATVLDQEGVAVRSGNHCAMPLHTHLKINASARASFAFYNTTSEIDVLVEAIGKAKKILKV
;
A
#
# COMPACT_ATOMS: atom_id res chain seq x y z
N MET A 1 -10.92 27.42 -11.04
CA MET A 1 -11.54 26.14 -11.48
C MET A 1 -10.70 25.60 -12.63
N SER A 2 -9.74 24.72 -12.34
CA SER A 2 -8.97 23.98 -13.35
C SER A 2 -9.92 23.03 -14.07
N LYS A 3 -9.93 23.06 -15.40
CA LYS A 3 -10.66 22.05 -16.19
C LYS A 3 -10.09 20.69 -15.82
N SER A 4 -10.88 19.80 -15.21
CA SER A 4 -10.50 18.41 -15.02
C SER A 4 -10.26 17.84 -16.41
N ASN A 5 -9.03 17.50 -16.72
CA ASN A 5 -8.71 16.74 -17.93
C ASN A 5 -9.21 15.32 -17.67
N SER A 6 -10.32 14.95 -18.31
CA SER A 6 -10.79 13.56 -18.26
C SER A 6 -9.67 12.63 -18.77
N LEU A 7 -9.40 11.53 -18.04
CA LEU A 7 -8.37 10.57 -18.43
C LEU A 7 -8.70 9.93 -19.78
N ASP A 8 -7.73 9.88 -20.69
CA ASP A 8 -7.85 9.10 -21.93
C ASP A 8 -7.69 7.61 -21.62
N LEU A 9 -8.77 6.97 -21.18
CA LEU A 9 -8.78 5.55 -20.78
C LEU A 9 -8.34 4.62 -21.90
N LYS A 10 -8.62 4.95 -23.17
CA LYS A 10 -8.22 4.12 -24.31
C LYS A 10 -6.70 4.09 -24.43
N LYS A 11 -6.06 5.25 -24.31
CA LYS A 11 -4.60 5.39 -24.32
C LYS A 11 -3.99 4.71 -23.09
N ILE A 12 -4.50 4.99 -21.90
CA ILE A 12 -4.01 4.37 -20.65
C ILE A 12 -4.09 2.85 -20.72
N ARG A 13 -5.23 2.26 -21.10
CA ARG A 13 -5.40 0.80 -21.17
C ARG A 13 -4.47 0.14 -22.20
N ALA A 14 -4.13 0.84 -23.28
CA ALA A 14 -3.16 0.34 -24.27
C ALA A 14 -1.76 0.16 -23.70
N ASP A 15 -1.40 0.91 -22.65
CA ASP A 15 -0.11 0.79 -21.97
C ASP A 15 0.01 -0.49 -21.11
N PHE A 16 -1.12 -1.15 -20.78
CA PHE A 16 -1.17 -2.35 -19.93
C PHE A 16 -1.46 -3.61 -20.75
N PRO A 17 -0.42 -4.34 -21.19
CA PRO A 17 -0.58 -5.46 -22.15
C PRO A 17 -1.52 -6.56 -21.65
N ILE A 18 -1.52 -6.82 -20.34
CA ILE A 18 -2.33 -7.89 -19.74
C ILE A 18 -3.84 -7.63 -19.82
N LEU A 19 -4.27 -6.36 -19.89
CA LEU A 19 -5.70 -6.00 -19.97
C LEU A 19 -6.34 -6.41 -21.31
N HIS A 20 -5.51 -6.75 -22.29
CA HIS A 20 -6.00 -7.29 -23.60
C HIS A 20 -6.16 -8.81 -23.60
N ARG A 21 -5.85 -9.46 -22.48
CA ARG A 21 -5.96 -10.93 -22.34
C ARG A 21 -7.44 -11.35 -22.25
N LYS A 22 -7.74 -12.53 -22.75
CA LYS A 22 -9.00 -13.24 -22.48
C LYS A 22 -8.80 -14.28 -21.38
N VAL A 23 -9.78 -14.40 -20.50
CA VAL A 23 -9.86 -15.40 -19.42
C VAL A 23 -11.16 -16.18 -19.63
N HIS A 24 -11.10 -17.49 -19.71
CA HIS A 24 -12.25 -18.37 -20.05
C HIS A 24 -12.99 -17.92 -21.34
N GLY A 25 -12.22 -17.41 -22.33
CA GLY A 25 -12.77 -16.92 -23.61
C GLY A 25 -13.40 -15.51 -23.55
N LYS A 26 -13.50 -14.86 -22.39
CA LYS A 26 -14.08 -13.53 -22.15
C LYS A 26 -12.98 -12.48 -21.95
N PRO A 27 -13.24 -11.19 -22.26
CA PRO A 27 -12.31 -10.11 -21.90
C PRO A 27 -12.03 -10.11 -20.40
N LEU A 28 -10.79 -9.87 -20.01
CA LEU A 28 -10.40 -9.76 -18.61
C LEU A 28 -10.98 -8.47 -17.99
N VAL A 29 -11.73 -8.63 -16.91
CA VAL A 29 -12.09 -7.58 -15.95
C VAL A 29 -11.27 -7.80 -14.69
N TYR A 30 -10.26 -6.94 -14.46
CA TYR A 30 -9.33 -7.12 -13.36
C TYR A 30 -9.67 -6.19 -12.18
N PHE A 31 -10.29 -6.74 -11.15
CA PHE A 31 -10.72 -6.06 -9.93
C PHE A 31 -10.05 -6.60 -8.66
N ASP A 32 -8.78 -7.03 -8.77
CA ASP A 32 -7.97 -7.43 -7.59
C ASP A 32 -6.74 -6.52 -7.41
N ASN A 33 -6.88 -5.22 -7.69
CA ASN A 33 -5.80 -4.23 -7.65
C ASN A 33 -5.24 -4.00 -6.23
N ALA A 34 -6.06 -4.11 -5.19
CA ALA A 34 -5.59 -4.01 -3.81
C ALA A 34 -4.68 -5.18 -3.38
N ALA A 35 -4.66 -6.28 -4.12
CA ALA A 35 -3.68 -7.35 -3.96
C ALA A 35 -2.39 -7.04 -4.73
N THR A 36 -2.50 -6.68 -6.01
CA THR A 36 -1.41 -6.20 -6.86
C THR A 36 -2.00 -5.49 -8.08
N THR A 37 -1.45 -4.34 -8.47
CA THR A 37 -1.86 -3.66 -9.71
C THR A 37 -1.21 -4.28 -10.93
N GLN A 38 -1.75 -4.04 -12.14
CA GLN A 38 -1.09 -4.40 -13.39
C GLN A 38 0.05 -3.44 -13.72
N LYS A 39 0.94 -3.84 -14.63
CA LYS A 39 2.18 -3.10 -14.93
C LYS A 39 2.10 -2.51 -16.34
N PRO A 40 2.37 -1.19 -16.49
CA PRO A 40 2.45 -0.60 -17.80
C PRO A 40 3.71 -1.06 -18.54
N ARG A 41 3.69 -0.98 -19.86
CA ARG A 41 4.81 -1.36 -20.73
C ARG A 41 6.12 -0.68 -20.35
N SER A 42 6.07 0.58 -19.92
CA SER A 42 7.25 1.33 -19.48
C SER A 42 7.98 0.68 -18.31
N VAL A 43 7.24 0.15 -17.33
CA VAL A 43 7.81 -0.57 -16.18
C VAL A 43 8.41 -1.90 -16.58
N ILE A 44 7.73 -2.65 -17.46
CA ILE A 44 8.23 -3.92 -17.99
C ILE A 44 9.54 -3.69 -18.74
N ASN A 45 9.55 -2.70 -19.63
CA ASN A 45 10.72 -2.35 -20.43
C ASN A 45 11.89 -1.86 -19.57
N ALA A 46 11.65 -1.04 -18.54
CA ALA A 46 12.74 -0.57 -17.67
C ALA A 46 13.50 -1.71 -16.97
N ILE A 47 12.78 -2.77 -16.58
CA ILE A 47 13.39 -3.96 -15.98
C ILE A 47 14.17 -4.76 -17.02
N SER A 48 13.61 -4.95 -18.22
CA SER A 48 14.28 -5.67 -19.33
C SER A 48 15.52 -4.91 -19.79
N ASP A 49 15.41 -3.60 -20.01
CA ASP A 49 16.52 -2.73 -20.41
C ASP A 49 17.70 -2.78 -19.42
N TYR A 50 17.42 -2.83 -18.11
CA TYR A 50 18.47 -2.99 -17.11
C TYR A 50 19.27 -4.28 -17.34
N TYR A 51 18.59 -5.41 -17.46
CA TYR A 51 19.26 -6.70 -17.65
C TYR A 51 19.94 -6.85 -19.01
N GLU A 52 19.39 -6.26 -20.07
CA GLU A 52 19.90 -6.37 -21.42
C GLU A 52 21.09 -5.43 -21.69
N ARG A 53 21.18 -4.26 -21.01
CA ARG A 53 22.09 -3.19 -21.41
C ARG A 53 23.14 -2.81 -20.38
N TYR A 54 22.78 -2.77 -19.08
CA TYR A 54 23.67 -2.24 -18.03
C TYR A 54 23.58 -2.98 -16.70
N ASN A 55 23.31 -4.29 -16.73
CA ASN A 55 23.27 -5.11 -15.53
C ASN A 55 24.63 -5.14 -14.82
N ALA A 56 24.71 -4.49 -13.67
CA ALA A 56 25.87 -4.48 -12.79
C ALA A 56 25.43 -4.22 -11.35
N ASN A 57 26.31 -4.56 -10.38
CA ASN A 57 26.08 -4.16 -9.00
C ASN A 57 26.28 -2.65 -8.83
N VAL A 58 25.61 -2.06 -7.87
CA VAL A 58 25.59 -0.62 -7.62
C VAL A 58 26.60 -0.17 -6.59
N HIS A 59 26.93 1.13 -6.55
CA HIS A 59 27.73 1.88 -5.56
C HIS A 59 29.24 1.65 -5.58
N ARG A 60 29.75 0.43 -5.77
CA ARG A 60 31.18 0.12 -5.60
C ARG A 60 31.95 -0.12 -6.90
N GLY A 61 31.25 -0.37 -7.99
CA GLY A 61 31.90 -0.61 -9.27
C GLY A 61 32.46 0.70 -9.87
N ILE A 62 33.65 0.63 -10.44
CA ILE A 62 34.33 1.76 -11.11
C ILE A 62 34.25 1.68 -12.63
N HIS A 63 33.47 0.76 -13.18
CA HIS A 63 33.25 0.59 -14.60
C HIS A 63 31.90 1.15 -15.06
N LEU A 64 31.77 1.52 -16.31
CA LEU A 64 30.63 2.22 -16.89
C LEU A 64 29.29 1.57 -16.54
N LEU A 65 29.15 0.25 -16.65
CA LEU A 65 27.88 -0.44 -16.34
C LEU A 65 27.46 -0.25 -14.86
N ALA A 66 28.43 -0.24 -13.93
CA ALA A 66 28.11 -0.01 -12.50
C ALA A 66 27.74 1.46 -12.23
N GLU A 67 28.33 2.40 -12.97
CA GLU A 67 27.95 3.81 -12.88
C GLU A 67 26.54 4.03 -13.41
N GLU A 68 26.19 3.45 -14.57
CA GLU A 68 24.85 3.51 -15.16
C GLU A 68 23.81 2.85 -14.24
N ALA A 69 24.09 1.66 -13.70
CA ALA A 69 23.22 0.96 -12.77
C ALA A 69 23.00 1.78 -11.47
N THR A 70 24.07 2.37 -10.93
CA THR A 70 23.99 3.21 -9.74
C THR A 70 23.17 4.47 -10.00
N ALA A 71 23.39 5.12 -11.13
CA ALA A 71 22.63 6.33 -11.52
C ALA A 71 21.14 6.02 -11.68
N ALA A 72 20.77 4.88 -12.29
CA ALA A 72 19.38 4.46 -12.45
C ALA A 72 18.72 4.10 -11.10
N TYR A 73 19.46 3.40 -10.22
CA TYR A 73 19.00 3.01 -8.89
C TYR A 73 18.76 4.24 -7.99
N GLU A 74 19.75 5.11 -7.84
CA GLU A 74 19.65 6.32 -7.02
C GLU A 74 18.72 7.37 -7.64
N GLY A 75 18.67 7.44 -8.98
CA GLY A 75 17.68 8.22 -9.70
C GLY A 75 16.23 7.81 -9.35
N SER A 76 15.98 6.51 -9.17
CA SER A 76 14.67 6.01 -8.73
C SER A 76 14.35 6.46 -7.31
N ARG A 77 15.34 6.50 -6.42
CA ARG A 77 15.19 7.04 -5.05
C ARG A 77 14.80 8.52 -5.08
N GLY A 78 15.47 9.33 -5.91
CA GLY A 78 15.14 10.74 -6.09
C GLY A 78 13.74 10.98 -6.64
N LYS A 79 13.32 10.19 -7.63
CA LYS A 79 11.94 10.23 -8.18
C LYS A 79 10.91 9.92 -7.12
N LEU A 80 11.13 8.86 -6.35
CA LEU A 80 10.23 8.43 -5.29
C LEU A 80 10.12 9.48 -4.17
N ALA A 81 11.26 10.05 -3.74
CA ALA A 81 11.27 11.13 -2.75
C ALA A 81 10.39 12.31 -3.21
N LYS A 82 10.57 12.74 -4.46
CA LYS A 82 9.74 13.81 -5.04
C LYS A 82 8.26 13.42 -5.12
N PHE A 83 7.96 12.18 -5.48
CA PHE A 83 6.59 11.70 -5.67
C PHE A 83 5.76 11.71 -4.39
N ILE A 84 6.39 11.39 -3.24
CA ILE A 84 5.70 11.38 -1.95
C ILE A 84 5.96 12.64 -1.10
N GLY A 85 6.59 13.68 -1.65
CA GLY A 85 6.86 14.94 -0.94
C GLY A 85 7.92 14.83 0.16
N ALA A 86 8.86 13.89 0.07
CA ALA A 86 10.01 13.81 0.97
C ALA A 86 11.00 14.96 0.72
N ARG A 87 11.61 15.47 1.78
CA ARG A 87 12.55 16.61 1.68
C ARG A 87 13.91 16.21 1.11
N ASN A 88 14.33 14.99 1.40
CA ASN A 88 15.65 14.48 1.00
C ASN A 88 15.51 13.01 0.54
N PRO A 89 16.10 12.59 -0.58
CA PRO A 89 16.18 11.19 -0.97
C PRO A 89 16.75 10.26 0.11
N ALA A 90 17.63 10.73 0.98
CA ALA A 90 18.17 9.96 2.11
C ALA A 90 17.12 9.55 3.15
N GLU A 91 15.91 10.13 3.11
CA GLU A 91 14.77 9.73 3.94
C GLU A 91 14.04 8.48 3.38
N ILE A 92 14.41 8.01 2.18
CA ILE A 92 13.82 6.84 1.53
C ILE A 92 14.73 5.63 1.71
N ILE A 93 14.21 4.59 2.32
CA ILE A 93 14.87 3.30 2.48
C ILE A 93 14.14 2.30 1.58
N PHE A 94 14.85 1.64 0.67
CA PHE A 94 14.28 0.56 -0.12
C PHE A 94 14.15 -0.71 0.72
N THR A 95 12.99 -1.33 0.63
CA THR A 95 12.63 -2.57 1.31
C THR A 95 11.98 -3.53 0.32
N ARG A 96 11.69 -4.77 0.71
CA ARG A 96 10.93 -5.70 -0.13
C ARG A 96 9.43 -5.39 -0.23
N GLY A 97 8.98 -4.37 0.49
CA GLY A 97 7.59 -3.91 0.52
C GLY A 97 7.19 -3.43 1.91
N THR A 98 5.94 -3.02 2.07
CA THR A 98 5.35 -2.49 3.31
C THR A 98 5.60 -3.41 4.52
N THR A 99 5.49 -4.73 4.33
CA THR A 99 5.71 -5.69 5.43
C THR A 99 7.11 -5.57 6.00
N GLU A 100 8.15 -5.54 5.15
CA GLU A 100 9.53 -5.37 5.63
C GLU A 100 9.77 -3.97 6.19
N ALA A 101 9.18 -2.93 5.58
CA ALA A 101 9.27 -1.56 6.07
C ALA A 101 8.75 -1.42 7.51
N ILE A 102 7.58 -1.99 7.81
CA ILE A 102 7.02 -1.97 9.17
C ILE A 102 7.86 -2.83 10.13
N ASN A 103 8.33 -4.00 9.70
CA ASN A 103 9.25 -4.82 10.50
C ASN A 103 10.56 -4.07 10.80
N LEU A 104 11.11 -3.32 9.84
CA LEU A 104 12.30 -2.49 10.05
C LEU A 104 12.04 -1.49 11.18
N VAL A 105 10.91 -0.79 11.17
CA VAL A 105 10.57 0.14 12.26
C VAL A 105 10.42 -0.61 13.59
N ALA A 106 9.75 -1.76 13.60
CA ALA A 106 9.55 -2.54 14.83
C ALA A 106 10.87 -3.05 15.40
N TYR A 107 11.77 -3.61 14.58
CA TYR A 107 13.04 -4.21 15.02
C TYR A 107 14.18 -3.21 15.22
N SER A 108 14.13 -2.04 14.61
CA SER A 108 15.14 -1.00 14.76
C SER A 108 14.68 0.07 15.75
N TRP A 109 13.63 0.84 15.37
CA TRP A 109 13.10 1.89 16.22
C TRP A 109 12.43 1.33 17.48
N GLY A 110 11.53 0.36 17.34
CA GLY A 110 10.74 -0.19 18.45
C GLY A 110 11.62 -0.86 19.51
N GLU A 111 12.59 -1.68 19.10
CA GLU A 111 13.53 -2.31 20.05
C GLU A 111 14.34 -1.29 20.84
N LYS A 112 14.75 -0.19 20.21
CA LYS A 112 15.60 0.82 20.86
C LYS A 112 14.82 1.77 21.77
N PHE A 113 13.64 2.22 21.34
CA PHE A 113 12.97 3.35 21.97
C PHE A 113 11.77 2.98 22.84
N LEU A 114 11.16 1.82 22.63
CA LEU A 114 10.07 1.35 23.48
C LEU A 114 10.59 0.60 24.70
N LYS A 115 9.89 0.73 25.83
CA LYS A 115 10.21 0.12 27.12
C LYS A 115 9.03 -0.69 27.63
N GLU A 116 9.28 -1.65 28.54
CA GLU A 116 8.24 -2.42 29.23
C GLU A 116 7.15 -1.48 29.79
N GLY A 117 5.89 -1.82 29.53
CA GLY A 117 4.72 -1.04 29.92
C GLY A 117 4.32 0.07 28.95
N ASP A 118 5.16 0.43 27.95
CA ASP A 118 4.75 1.41 26.92
C ASP A 118 3.58 0.85 26.08
N THR A 119 2.72 1.75 25.60
CA THR A 119 1.55 1.42 24.79
C THR A 119 1.80 1.71 23.31
N ILE A 120 1.44 0.74 22.46
CA ILE A 120 1.30 0.90 21.01
C ILE A 120 -0.21 0.92 20.71
N LEU A 121 -0.67 1.97 20.03
CA LEU A 121 -2.06 2.09 19.58
C LEU A 121 -2.13 1.78 18.09
N LEU A 122 -2.95 0.78 17.75
CA LEU A 122 -3.27 0.36 16.39
C LEU A 122 -4.75 0.62 16.10
N THR A 123 -5.21 0.27 14.90
CA THR A 123 -6.65 0.24 14.61
C THR A 123 -7.13 -1.17 14.26
N LEU A 124 -8.43 -1.42 14.34
CA LEU A 124 -9.01 -2.69 13.88
C LEU A 124 -9.01 -2.83 12.34
N MET A 125 -8.66 -1.76 11.60
CA MET A 125 -8.56 -1.79 10.13
C MET A 125 -7.25 -2.38 9.61
N GLU A 126 -6.27 -2.66 10.50
CA GLU A 126 -4.91 -2.96 10.07
C GLU A 126 -4.80 -4.24 9.25
N HIS A 127 -4.03 -4.15 8.17
CA HIS A 127 -3.50 -5.33 7.49
C HIS A 127 -2.57 -6.09 8.44
N HIS A 128 -2.51 -7.42 8.34
CA HIS A 128 -1.64 -8.24 9.20
C HIS A 128 -0.17 -7.76 9.21
N SER A 129 0.31 -7.12 8.14
CA SER A 129 1.66 -6.53 8.09
C SER A 129 1.86 -5.38 9.08
N ASN A 130 0.78 -4.68 9.48
CA ASN A 130 0.82 -3.62 10.48
C ASN A 130 0.20 -4.05 11.83
N LEU A 131 0.09 -5.33 12.06
CA LEU A 131 -0.38 -5.92 13.31
C LEU A 131 0.66 -6.89 13.91
N VAL A 132 1.03 -7.91 13.13
CA VAL A 132 1.86 -9.03 13.62
C VAL A 132 3.26 -8.60 14.09
N PRO A 133 3.97 -7.68 13.42
CA PRO A 133 5.27 -7.21 13.92
C PRO A 133 5.18 -6.58 15.31
N TRP A 134 4.10 -5.85 15.58
CA TRP A 134 3.84 -5.22 16.88
C TRP A 134 3.48 -6.23 17.95
N GLN A 135 2.74 -7.29 17.61
CA GLN A 135 2.48 -8.41 18.52
C GLN A 135 3.78 -9.10 18.94
N PHE A 136 4.68 -9.37 18.00
CA PHE A 136 5.99 -9.96 18.32
C PHE A 136 6.84 -9.03 19.20
N LEU A 137 6.85 -7.73 18.90
CA LEU A 137 7.58 -6.76 19.72
C LEU A 137 6.97 -6.64 21.11
N ALA A 138 5.64 -6.58 21.20
CA ALA A 138 4.93 -6.48 22.49
C ALA A 138 5.21 -7.69 23.40
N GLN A 139 5.21 -8.90 22.85
CA GLN A 139 5.55 -10.11 23.60
C GLN A 139 6.99 -10.07 24.12
N ARG A 140 7.96 -9.66 23.29
CA ARG A 140 9.37 -9.60 23.69
C ARG A 140 9.67 -8.53 24.74
N LYS A 141 9.03 -7.37 24.61
CA LYS A 141 9.31 -6.19 25.44
C LYS A 141 8.25 -5.93 26.51
N LYS A 142 7.22 -6.77 26.60
CA LYS A 142 6.08 -6.60 27.52
C LYS A 142 5.38 -5.26 27.35
N LEU A 143 5.05 -4.91 26.11
CA LEU A 143 4.33 -3.69 25.76
C LEU A 143 2.81 -3.95 25.78
N ASN A 144 2.03 -2.87 25.94
CA ASN A 144 0.60 -2.92 25.80
C ASN A 144 0.20 -2.66 24.34
N LEU A 145 -0.71 -3.48 23.81
CA LEU A 145 -1.33 -3.25 22.50
C LEU A 145 -2.78 -2.84 22.71
N GLU A 146 -3.12 -1.67 22.20
CA GLU A 146 -4.48 -1.12 22.24
C GLU A 146 -4.99 -0.86 20.84
N PHE A 147 -6.31 -0.86 20.67
CA PHE A 147 -6.92 -0.83 19.34
C PHE A 147 -8.07 0.18 19.30
N VAL A 148 -8.04 1.07 18.29
CA VAL A 148 -9.18 1.92 17.95
C VAL A 148 -10.23 1.08 17.23
N PRO A 149 -11.48 1.02 17.72
CA PRO A 149 -12.56 0.30 17.06
C PRO A 149 -12.99 0.95 15.75
N VAL A 150 -13.87 0.25 15.03
CA VAL A 150 -14.45 0.70 13.76
C VAL A 150 -15.97 0.76 13.92
N THR A 151 -16.57 1.87 13.51
CA THR A 151 -18.03 2.05 13.49
C THR A 151 -18.69 1.13 12.44
N ALA A 152 -19.99 0.94 12.54
CA ALA A 152 -20.76 0.19 11.53
C ALA A 152 -20.65 0.80 10.11
N ALA A 153 -20.42 2.11 10.01
CA ALA A 153 -20.22 2.83 8.75
C ALA A 153 -18.79 2.67 8.19
N GLY A 154 -17.88 2.02 8.94
CA GLY A 154 -16.52 1.74 8.50
C GLY A 154 -15.51 2.86 8.79
N TYR A 155 -15.80 3.78 9.69
CA TYR A 155 -14.86 4.80 10.17
C TYR A 155 -14.24 4.40 11.51
N LEU A 156 -13.09 4.99 11.86
CA LEU A 156 -12.52 4.85 13.20
C LEU A 156 -13.44 5.49 14.25
N GLU A 157 -13.63 4.80 15.38
CA GLU A 157 -14.46 5.28 16.48
C GLU A 157 -13.60 6.04 17.49
N ASP A 158 -13.80 7.36 17.58
CA ASP A 158 -13.08 8.29 18.46
C ASP A 158 -11.55 8.06 18.57
N PRO A 159 -10.81 8.04 17.45
CA PRO A 159 -9.37 7.78 17.48
C PRO A 159 -8.59 8.86 18.25
N GLU A 160 -9.05 10.11 18.22
CA GLU A 160 -8.41 11.21 18.94
C GLU A 160 -8.58 11.09 20.46
N GLY A 161 -9.77 10.70 20.92
CA GLY A 161 -10.03 10.45 22.35
C GLY A 161 -9.17 9.30 22.86
N ALA A 162 -9.07 8.20 22.11
CA ALA A 162 -8.19 7.09 22.43
C ALA A 162 -6.71 7.51 22.54
N ILE A 163 -6.21 8.32 21.61
CA ILE A 163 -4.83 8.83 21.64
C ILE A 163 -4.59 9.70 22.89
N ARG A 164 -5.50 10.64 23.20
CA ARG A 164 -5.37 11.54 24.35
C ARG A 164 -5.45 10.79 25.68
N GLN A 165 -6.33 9.79 25.78
CA GLN A 165 -6.53 8.99 26.98
C GLN A 165 -5.36 8.04 27.24
N LEU A 166 -4.94 7.27 26.24
CA LEU A 166 -3.93 6.23 26.37
C LEU A 166 -2.50 6.78 26.35
N ARG A 167 -2.29 7.95 25.75
CA ARG A 167 -0.96 8.58 25.58
C ARG A 167 0.09 7.55 25.06
N PRO A 168 -0.16 6.88 23.94
CA PRO A 168 0.71 5.81 23.45
C PRO A 168 2.11 6.35 23.10
N LYS A 169 3.10 5.48 23.03
CA LYS A 169 4.44 5.81 22.52
C LYS A 169 4.54 5.67 21.00
N LEU A 170 3.69 4.83 20.43
CA LEU A 170 3.54 4.66 19.00
C LEU A 170 2.06 4.62 18.64
N VAL A 171 1.68 5.36 17.61
CA VAL A 171 0.39 5.20 16.90
C VAL A 171 0.72 4.70 15.50
N SER A 172 0.20 3.52 15.13
CA SER A 172 0.40 2.97 13.79
C SER A 172 -0.93 2.62 13.16
N PHE A 173 -1.20 3.16 11.97
CA PHE A 173 -2.47 2.97 11.30
C PHE A 173 -2.38 3.04 9.78
N VAL A 174 -3.33 2.39 9.12
CA VAL A 174 -3.45 2.38 7.66
C VAL A 174 -3.99 3.71 7.14
N HIS A 175 -3.40 4.24 6.06
CA HIS A 175 -3.92 5.46 5.40
C HIS A 175 -5.22 5.16 4.65
N VAL A 176 -5.25 4.09 3.85
CA VAL A 176 -6.45 3.60 3.14
C VAL A 176 -6.64 2.13 3.46
N SER A 177 -7.79 1.78 4.05
CA SER A 177 -8.11 0.38 4.38
C SER A 177 -8.17 -0.50 3.13
N ASN A 178 -7.44 -1.61 3.14
CA ASN A 178 -7.47 -2.60 2.05
C ASN A 178 -8.75 -3.46 2.02
N VAL A 179 -9.66 -3.26 2.96
CA VAL A 179 -10.97 -3.95 3.03
C VAL A 179 -12.09 -2.95 2.85
N LEU A 180 -12.18 -1.97 3.74
CA LEU A 180 -13.28 -1.00 3.76
C LEU A 180 -13.09 0.15 2.76
N GLY A 181 -11.88 0.31 2.24
CA GLY A 181 -11.52 1.46 1.42
C GLY A 181 -11.40 2.79 2.19
N THR A 182 -11.80 2.83 3.45
CA THR A 182 -11.81 4.04 4.29
C THR A 182 -10.48 4.79 4.20
N VAL A 183 -10.54 6.08 3.88
CA VAL A 183 -9.41 7.00 3.92
C VAL A 183 -9.34 7.62 5.30
N ASN A 184 -8.30 7.30 6.06
CA ASN A 184 -8.12 7.82 7.41
C ASN A 184 -7.48 9.24 7.38
N PRO A 185 -7.87 10.15 8.30
CA PRO A 185 -7.41 11.54 8.34
C PRO A 185 -6.01 11.65 8.95
N VAL A 186 -4.98 11.19 8.20
CA VAL A 186 -3.58 11.06 8.67
C VAL A 186 -3.07 12.32 9.32
N LYS A 187 -3.25 13.48 8.68
CA LYS A 187 -2.73 14.77 9.16
C LYS A 187 -3.27 15.12 10.55
N ASN A 188 -4.56 14.89 10.76
CA ASN A 188 -5.20 15.19 12.04
C ASN A 188 -4.75 14.21 13.13
N LEU A 189 -4.76 12.92 12.82
CA LEU A 189 -4.33 11.88 13.77
C LEU A 189 -2.84 12.02 14.14
N ALA A 190 -1.97 12.33 13.16
CA ALA A 190 -0.55 12.58 13.43
C ALA A 190 -0.35 13.78 14.36
N LYS A 191 -1.08 14.88 14.15
CA LYS A 191 -1.04 16.06 15.04
C LYS A 191 -1.41 15.69 16.48
N VAL A 192 -2.55 15.01 16.67
CA VAL A 192 -3.03 14.62 18.01
C VAL A 192 -2.06 13.63 18.67
N ALA A 193 -1.50 12.69 17.90
CA ALA A 193 -0.50 11.74 18.39
C ALA A 193 0.77 12.45 18.88
N HIS A 194 1.27 13.43 18.13
CA HIS A 194 2.44 14.23 18.53
C HIS A 194 2.15 15.09 19.77
N GLU A 195 0.95 15.69 19.90
CA GLU A 195 0.53 16.39 21.10
C GLU A 195 0.52 15.47 22.35
N ALA A 196 0.23 14.19 22.15
CA ALA A 196 0.32 13.16 23.20
C ALA A 196 1.74 12.61 23.43
N GLY A 197 2.73 12.98 22.61
CA GLY A 197 4.12 12.55 22.68
C GLY A 197 4.40 11.20 21.99
N ALA A 198 3.53 10.78 21.08
CA ALA A 198 3.66 9.54 20.31
C ALA A 198 4.45 9.74 19.01
N THR A 199 5.15 8.70 18.58
CA THR A 199 5.66 8.56 17.20
C THR A 199 4.55 7.99 16.32
N VAL A 200 4.51 8.37 15.05
CA VAL A 200 3.45 7.99 14.11
C VAL A 200 4.00 7.23 12.91
N LEU A 201 3.53 5.99 12.73
CA LEU A 201 3.77 5.20 11.51
C LEU A 201 2.48 5.06 10.72
N VAL A 202 2.57 5.30 9.42
CA VAL A 202 1.43 5.16 8.50
C VAL A 202 1.70 4.06 7.49
N ASP A 203 0.80 3.08 7.41
CA ASP A 203 0.75 2.11 6.32
C ASP A 203 0.07 2.74 5.11
N GLY A 204 0.88 3.17 4.15
CA GLY A 204 0.45 3.80 2.89
C GLY A 204 0.27 2.84 1.73
N ALA A 205 0.29 1.51 1.97
CA ALA A 205 0.31 0.50 0.91
C ALA A 205 -0.83 0.63 -0.12
N GLN A 206 -2.00 1.07 0.30
CA GLN A 206 -3.13 1.31 -0.60
C GLN A 206 -3.23 2.78 -1.04
N ALA A 207 -2.61 3.72 -0.33
CA ALA A 207 -2.79 5.14 -0.61
C ALA A 207 -1.95 5.66 -1.78
N VAL A 208 -0.68 5.25 -1.88
CA VAL A 208 0.30 5.85 -2.82
C VAL A 208 -0.04 5.71 -4.30
N ALA A 209 -0.95 4.81 -4.66
CA ALA A 209 -1.41 4.63 -6.05
C ALA A 209 -2.73 5.34 -6.34
N HIS A 210 -3.44 5.80 -5.31
CA HIS A 210 -4.82 6.29 -5.40
C HIS A 210 -4.98 7.74 -4.95
N LEU A 211 -4.08 8.22 -4.09
CA LEU A 211 -4.14 9.55 -3.50
C LEU A 211 -2.83 10.32 -3.74
N PRO A 212 -2.89 11.64 -3.89
CA PRO A 212 -1.71 12.48 -3.73
C PRO A 212 -1.17 12.34 -2.31
N VAL A 213 0.10 11.99 -2.17
CA VAL A 213 0.76 11.81 -0.87
C VAL A 213 1.88 12.83 -0.74
N ASP A 214 1.84 13.62 0.33
CA ASP A 214 2.91 14.51 0.75
C ASP A 214 3.23 14.23 2.22
N VAL A 215 4.25 13.40 2.46
CA VAL A 215 4.63 12.95 3.81
C VAL A 215 5.05 14.10 4.73
N ALA A 216 5.58 15.19 4.16
CA ALA A 216 5.94 16.37 4.93
C ALA A 216 4.67 17.09 5.47
N SER A 217 3.62 17.17 4.66
CA SER A 217 2.35 17.81 5.05
C SER A 217 1.46 16.90 5.89
N LEU A 218 1.54 15.58 5.73
CA LEU A 218 0.83 14.59 6.54
C LEU A 218 1.30 14.61 7.99
N GLY A 219 2.56 14.95 8.23
CA GLY A 219 3.09 15.11 9.57
C GLY A 219 3.44 13.80 10.29
N CYS A 220 3.36 12.64 9.65
CA CYS A 220 3.80 11.36 10.23
C CYS A 220 5.33 11.30 10.38
N ASP A 221 5.82 10.29 11.08
CA ASP A 221 7.26 10.05 11.31
C ASP A 221 7.81 8.95 10.41
N PHE A 222 6.94 7.99 10.05
CA PHE A 222 7.23 6.90 9.12
C PHE A 222 6.06 6.71 8.17
N TYR A 223 6.38 6.37 6.91
CA TYR A 223 5.38 6.04 5.89
C TYR A 223 5.86 4.84 5.07
N ALA A 224 5.11 3.74 5.11
CA ALA A 224 5.50 2.48 4.47
C ALA A 224 4.62 2.19 3.24
N PHE A 225 5.20 1.68 2.15
CA PHE A 225 4.48 1.35 0.93
C PHE A 225 5.12 0.22 0.13
N SER A 226 4.36 -0.33 -0.82
CA SER A 226 4.78 -1.44 -1.70
C SER A 226 4.67 -1.07 -3.16
N SER A 227 5.73 -1.30 -3.91
CA SER A 227 5.82 -1.05 -5.34
C SER A 227 4.74 -1.76 -6.15
N HIS A 228 4.47 -3.03 -5.85
CA HIS A 228 3.53 -3.85 -6.63
C HIS A 228 2.07 -3.38 -6.57
N LYS A 229 1.73 -2.46 -5.66
CA LYS A 229 0.40 -1.85 -5.57
C LYS A 229 0.31 -0.49 -6.25
N MET A 230 1.46 0.07 -6.68
CA MET A 230 1.57 1.35 -7.38
C MET A 230 2.19 1.18 -8.78
N MET A 231 1.69 0.22 -9.56
CA MET A 231 2.09 -0.10 -10.93
C MET A 231 3.53 -0.64 -11.08
N GLY A 232 4.32 -0.70 -10.01
CA GLY A 232 5.69 -1.17 -10.00
C GLY A 232 5.81 -2.69 -9.79
N PRO A 233 7.03 -3.24 -9.84
CA PRO A 233 7.28 -4.68 -9.70
C PRO A 233 7.05 -5.17 -8.26
N THR A 234 6.93 -6.50 -8.13
CA THR A 234 6.97 -7.20 -6.83
C THR A 234 8.39 -7.19 -6.25
N GLY A 235 8.52 -7.50 -4.95
CA GLY A 235 9.82 -7.68 -4.29
C GLY A 235 10.55 -6.38 -3.98
N THR A 236 9.89 -5.23 -4.13
CA THR A 236 10.40 -3.93 -3.71
C THR A 236 9.28 -3.04 -3.17
N GLY A 237 9.66 -2.06 -2.39
CA GLY A 237 8.85 -1.03 -1.79
C GLY A 237 9.73 -0.04 -1.06
N GLY A 238 9.17 0.74 -0.16
CA GLY A 238 9.94 1.71 0.59
C GLY A 238 9.37 2.02 1.96
N LEU A 239 10.27 2.52 2.79
CA LEU A 239 9.99 3.22 4.02
C LEU A 239 10.51 4.65 3.85
N TRP A 240 9.63 5.62 3.99
CA TRP A 240 10.05 6.97 4.31
C TRP A 240 10.11 7.13 5.83
N GLY A 241 11.14 7.81 6.32
CA GLY A 241 11.26 8.17 7.73
C GLY A 241 11.90 9.54 7.89
N ARG A 242 11.52 10.28 8.94
CA ARG A 242 12.14 11.57 9.25
C ARG A 242 13.63 11.41 9.48
N ALA A 243 14.45 12.26 8.89
CA ALA A 243 15.91 12.18 8.94
C ALA A 243 16.45 12.08 10.37
N GLU A 244 15.93 12.91 11.27
CA GLU A 244 16.35 12.96 12.68
C GLU A 244 16.00 11.68 13.47
N ILE A 245 15.01 10.94 13.04
CA ILE A 245 14.64 9.65 13.64
C ILE A 245 15.52 8.55 13.04
N LEU A 246 15.65 8.53 11.71
CA LEU A 246 16.49 7.56 11.00
C LEU A 246 17.94 7.61 11.48
N GLU A 247 18.48 8.80 11.73
CA GLU A 247 19.84 8.97 12.23
C GLU A 247 20.06 8.23 13.58
N ARG A 248 19.07 8.29 14.45
CA ARG A 248 19.12 7.70 15.80
C ARG A 248 18.81 6.21 15.84
N MET A 249 18.22 5.65 14.78
CA MET A 249 17.86 4.22 14.69
C MET A 249 19.11 3.36 14.47
N PRO A 250 19.20 2.18 15.11
CA PRO A 250 20.21 1.18 14.77
C PRO A 250 19.92 0.54 13.39
N PRO A 251 20.91 -0.10 12.74
CA PRO A 251 20.66 -0.92 11.57
C PRO A 251 19.59 -1.99 11.81
N PHE A 252 18.92 -2.41 10.75
CA PHE A 252 17.92 -3.49 10.78
C PHE A 252 18.57 -4.85 10.45
N LEU A 253 19.32 -4.90 9.36
CA LEU A 253 20.05 -6.07 8.90
C LEU A 253 21.55 -5.77 8.91
N GLY A 254 22.37 -6.79 9.18
CA GLY A 254 23.81 -6.69 9.09
C GLY A 254 24.35 -7.38 7.84
N GLY A 255 25.36 -6.78 7.19
CA GLY A 255 25.99 -7.35 5.99
C GLY A 255 26.94 -6.39 5.30
N GLY A 256 27.25 -6.66 4.04
CA GLY A 256 27.96 -5.73 3.18
C GLY A 256 27.10 -4.50 2.86
N GLU A 257 27.65 -3.54 2.17
CA GLU A 257 27.07 -2.26 1.74
C GLU A 257 26.72 -1.28 2.87
N MET A 258 26.13 -1.71 3.97
CA MET A 258 25.63 -0.89 5.07
C MET A 258 26.72 -0.46 6.08
N ILE A 259 27.91 -1.07 6.02
CA ILE A 259 29.03 -0.83 6.93
C ILE A 259 29.93 0.31 6.44
N LYS A 260 30.54 1.02 7.38
CA LYS A 260 31.60 2.00 7.16
C LYS A 260 32.97 1.36 7.41
N GLU A 261 33.15 0.75 8.56
CA GLU A 261 34.37 0.01 8.95
C GLU A 261 33.96 -1.29 9.63
N VAL A 262 34.77 -2.34 9.44
CA VAL A 262 34.58 -3.65 10.08
C VAL A 262 35.93 -4.16 10.59
N SER A 263 35.99 -4.50 11.87
CA SER A 263 37.07 -5.24 12.49
C SER A 263 36.58 -6.65 12.86
N LEU A 264 37.44 -7.46 13.45
CA LEU A 264 37.06 -8.79 13.93
C LEU A 264 36.01 -8.77 15.05
N ARG A 265 35.85 -7.67 15.78
CA ARG A 265 35.00 -7.58 16.97
C ARG A 265 33.96 -6.46 16.90
N GLU A 266 34.18 -5.46 16.06
CA GLU A 266 33.34 -4.25 16.00
C GLU A 266 33.09 -3.81 14.55
N SER A 267 31.98 -3.15 14.36
CA SER A 267 31.61 -2.55 13.09
C SER A 267 31.02 -1.16 13.30
N SER A 268 31.32 -0.24 12.40
CA SER A 268 30.63 1.02 12.27
C SER A 268 29.78 1.03 11.00
N PHE A 269 28.75 1.87 10.97
CA PHE A 269 27.72 1.84 9.94
C PHE A 269 27.69 3.14 9.15
N LYS A 270 27.24 3.06 7.90
CA LYS A 270 26.96 4.24 7.08
C LYS A 270 25.76 5.02 7.65
N ASP A 271 25.55 6.22 7.13
CA ASP A 271 24.34 7.00 7.42
C ASP A 271 23.12 6.46 6.65
N ALA A 272 21.93 6.94 7.01
CA ALA A 272 20.73 6.66 6.24
C ALA A 272 20.86 7.18 4.78
N PRO A 273 20.30 6.52 3.79
CA PRO A 273 19.49 5.29 3.87
C PRO A 273 20.33 4.01 3.96
N TYR A 274 21.61 4.07 3.63
CA TYR A 274 22.50 2.92 3.37
C TYR A 274 22.68 2.00 4.56
N LYS A 275 22.65 2.52 5.79
CA LYS A 275 22.73 1.67 6.99
C LYS A 275 21.57 0.69 7.16
N PHE A 276 20.47 0.89 6.42
CA PHE A 276 19.29 0.01 6.45
C PHE A 276 19.21 -0.92 5.23
N GLU A 277 20.11 -0.74 4.24
CA GLU A 277 20.12 -1.49 2.98
C GLU A 277 21.33 -2.42 2.93
N ALA A 278 21.24 -3.56 3.64
CA ALA A 278 22.33 -4.52 3.72
C ALA A 278 22.34 -5.48 2.53
N GLY A 279 23.55 -5.73 2.00
CA GLY A 279 23.78 -6.65 0.87
C GLY A 279 23.45 -6.01 -0.49
N THR A 280 23.59 -6.80 -1.56
CA THR A 280 23.19 -6.34 -2.90
C THR A 280 21.69 -6.08 -2.95
N PRO A 281 21.23 -4.87 -3.28
CA PRO A 281 19.82 -4.55 -3.27
C PRO A 281 19.06 -5.12 -4.47
N SER A 282 17.73 -5.00 -4.46
CA SER A 282 16.84 -5.37 -5.57
C SER A 282 16.93 -4.35 -6.70
N ILE A 283 18.03 -4.31 -7.47
CA ILE A 283 18.36 -3.24 -8.43
C ILE A 283 17.28 -3.10 -9.50
N ALA A 284 17.02 -4.16 -10.29
CA ALA A 284 16.02 -4.12 -11.36
C ALA A 284 14.61 -3.76 -10.87
N PRO A 285 14.09 -4.31 -9.74
CA PRO A 285 12.82 -3.90 -9.20
C PRO A 285 12.76 -2.43 -8.76
N VAL A 286 13.85 -1.87 -8.21
CA VAL A 286 13.90 -0.45 -7.82
C VAL A 286 13.88 0.45 -9.06
N ILE A 287 14.60 0.09 -10.12
CA ILE A 287 14.56 0.81 -11.41
C ILE A 287 13.14 0.76 -12.01
N GLY A 288 12.49 -0.42 -11.94
CA GLY A 288 11.09 -0.58 -12.34
C GLY A 288 10.11 0.24 -11.49
N LEU A 289 10.38 0.40 -10.18
CA LEU A 289 9.60 1.30 -9.31
C LEU A 289 9.79 2.77 -9.74
N GLY A 290 11.00 3.19 -10.08
CA GLY A 290 11.26 4.52 -10.63
C GLY A 290 10.45 4.79 -11.92
N ALA A 291 10.36 3.82 -12.81
CA ALA A 291 9.53 3.92 -14.02
C ALA A 291 8.02 3.95 -13.70
N ALA A 292 7.57 3.26 -12.66
CA ALA A 292 6.18 3.33 -12.19
C ALA A 292 5.84 4.72 -11.63
N VAL A 293 6.74 5.33 -10.89
CA VAL A 293 6.60 6.71 -10.39
C VAL A 293 6.51 7.70 -11.54
N ASP A 294 7.36 7.57 -12.58
CA ASP A 294 7.28 8.41 -13.77
C ASP A 294 5.91 8.25 -14.46
N TYR A 295 5.41 7.03 -14.58
CA TYR A 295 4.11 6.75 -15.20
C TYR A 295 2.96 7.39 -14.41
N LEU A 296 2.87 7.14 -13.11
CA LEU A 296 1.85 7.74 -12.24
C LEU A 296 1.91 9.28 -12.25
N SER A 297 3.12 9.85 -12.22
CA SER A 297 3.32 11.29 -12.29
C SER A 297 2.87 11.88 -13.63
N SER A 298 3.04 11.14 -14.73
CA SER A 298 2.61 11.59 -16.07
C SER A 298 1.09 11.57 -16.23
N VAL A 299 0.38 10.65 -15.56
CA VAL A 299 -1.09 10.61 -15.49
C VAL A 299 -1.60 11.71 -14.56
N GLY A 300 -0.89 11.96 -13.47
CA GLY A 300 -1.22 12.93 -12.43
C GLY A 300 -2.11 12.36 -11.33
N MET A 301 -1.63 12.41 -10.09
CA MET A 301 -2.32 11.79 -8.95
C MET A 301 -3.69 12.43 -8.65
N GLU A 302 -3.84 13.74 -8.86
CA GLU A 302 -5.13 14.43 -8.72
C GLU A 302 -6.15 13.95 -9.78
N ASN A 303 -5.70 13.72 -11.02
CA ASN A 303 -6.57 13.18 -12.06
C ASN A 303 -6.98 11.73 -11.76
N ILE A 304 -6.05 10.92 -11.24
CA ILE A 304 -6.32 9.55 -10.80
C ILE A 304 -7.38 9.57 -9.69
N ARG A 305 -7.19 10.40 -8.67
CA ARG A 305 -8.12 10.50 -7.54
C ARG A 305 -9.52 10.89 -7.99
N HIS A 306 -9.62 11.94 -8.79
CA HIS A 306 -10.90 12.43 -9.30
C HIS A 306 -11.63 11.35 -10.15
N TYR A 307 -10.89 10.68 -11.04
CA TYR A 307 -11.45 9.59 -11.84
C TYR A 307 -11.97 8.43 -10.97
N GLU A 308 -11.19 8.05 -9.94
CA GLU A 308 -11.58 6.95 -9.05
C GLU A 308 -12.77 7.32 -8.16
N GLU A 309 -12.97 8.59 -7.80
CA GLU A 309 -14.17 9.07 -7.11
C GLU A 309 -15.41 8.93 -7.99
N GLU A 310 -15.37 9.41 -9.24
CA GLU A 310 -16.47 9.24 -10.21
C GLU A 310 -16.77 7.77 -10.49
N PHE A 311 -15.71 6.94 -10.60
CA PHE A 311 -15.82 5.51 -10.80
C PHE A 311 -16.51 4.81 -9.61
N LEU A 312 -16.16 5.19 -8.39
CA LEU A 312 -16.76 4.66 -7.16
C LEU A 312 -18.24 5.03 -7.05
N GLU A 313 -18.62 6.26 -7.38
CA GLU A 313 -20.03 6.67 -7.40
C GLU A 313 -20.86 5.79 -8.33
N TYR A 314 -20.36 5.57 -9.55
CA TYR A 314 -20.99 4.66 -10.50
C TYR A 314 -21.07 3.22 -9.94
N ALA A 315 -19.98 2.72 -9.34
CA ALA A 315 -19.95 1.39 -8.77
C ALA A 315 -20.96 1.24 -7.61
N PHE A 316 -21.09 2.24 -6.75
CA PHE A 316 -22.07 2.24 -5.66
C PHE A 316 -23.51 2.20 -6.19
N GLU A 317 -23.85 3.04 -7.18
CA GLU A 317 -25.16 3.03 -7.80
C GLU A 317 -25.52 1.64 -8.33
N LYS A 318 -24.62 1.03 -9.10
CA LYS A 318 -24.85 -0.27 -9.72
C LYS A 318 -24.91 -1.43 -8.74
N LEU A 319 -24.02 -1.46 -7.76
CA LEU A 319 -23.98 -2.52 -6.75
C LEU A 319 -25.13 -2.41 -5.75
N ALA A 320 -25.54 -1.20 -5.38
CA ALA A 320 -26.72 -0.99 -4.50
C ALA A 320 -28.03 -1.48 -5.14
N ALA A 321 -28.11 -1.48 -6.46
CA ALA A 321 -29.28 -2.01 -7.19
C ALA A 321 -29.34 -3.56 -7.19
N VAL A 322 -28.28 -4.27 -6.75
CA VAL A 322 -28.26 -5.74 -6.69
C VAL A 322 -29.00 -6.22 -5.45
N PRO A 323 -30.14 -6.94 -5.56
CA PRO A 323 -30.88 -7.41 -4.39
C PRO A 323 -30.04 -8.33 -3.50
N GLY A 324 -30.03 -8.04 -2.18
CA GLY A 324 -29.31 -8.83 -1.18
C GLY A 324 -27.78 -8.61 -1.15
N LEU A 325 -27.26 -7.62 -1.89
CA LEU A 325 -25.85 -7.24 -1.79
C LEU A 325 -25.66 -6.25 -0.62
N THR A 326 -24.66 -6.50 0.18
CA THR A 326 -24.25 -5.62 1.29
C THR A 326 -22.82 -5.12 1.03
N ILE A 327 -22.63 -3.81 1.00
CA ILE A 327 -21.33 -3.15 0.89
C ILE A 327 -20.82 -2.82 2.31
N TYR A 328 -19.53 -3.08 2.57
CA TYR A 328 -18.85 -2.72 3.82
C TYR A 328 -17.99 -1.48 3.64
N GLY A 329 -17.96 -0.61 4.66
CA GLY A 329 -17.22 0.65 4.68
C GLY A 329 -18.00 1.85 4.16
N PRO A 330 -17.37 3.04 4.11
CA PRO A 330 -18.02 4.29 3.68
C PRO A 330 -18.63 4.17 2.29
N GLN A 331 -19.81 4.74 2.10
CA GLN A 331 -20.51 4.80 0.80
C GLN A 331 -20.39 6.19 0.17
N ASN A 332 -19.47 6.99 0.65
CA ASN A 332 -19.07 8.27 0.09
C ASN A 332 -17.73 8.10 -0.65
N SER A 333 -17.65 8.51 -1.91
CA SER A 333 -16.46 8.38 -2.76
C SER A 333 -15.28 9.23 -2.25
N GLU A 334 -15.54 10.38 -1.62
CA GLU A 334 -14.51 11.26 -1.06
C GLU A 334 -13.75 10.60 0.11
N ASP A 335 -14.44 9.80 0.93
CA ASP A 335 -13.88 9.12 2.10
C ASP A 335 -13.36 7.71 1.78
N ARG A 336 -13.28 7.35 0.49
CA ARG A 336 -12.97 5.97 0.08
C ARG A 336 -11.94 5.92 -1.04
N GLY A 337 -10.98 5.01 -0.91
CA GLY A 337 -10.11 4.60 -2.01
C GLY A 337 -10.75 3.50 -2.86
N GLY A 338 -10.12 3.13 -3.96
CA GLY A 338 -10.61 2.22 -4.98
C GLY A 338 -10.86 0.76 -4.54
N VAL A 339 -11.54 0.54 -3.41
CA VAL A 339 -11.79 -0.79 -2.81
C VAL A 339 -13.23 -0.91 -2.35
N ILE A 340 -13.94 -1.97 -2.78
CA ILE A 340 -15.29 -2.32 -2.30
C ILE A 340 -15.28 -3.76 -1.82
N ALA A 341 -15.39 -3.97 -0.50
CA ALA A 341 -15.72 -5.25 0.08
C ALA A 341 -17.24 -5.41 0.16
N PHE A 342 -17.75 -6.57 -0.23
CA PHE A 342 -19.19 -6.83 -0.26
C PHE A 342 -19.53 -8.30 -0.06
N ASN A 343 -20.76 -8.59 0.33
CA ASN A 343 -21.35 -9.93 0.36
C ASN A 343 -22.70 -9.92 -0.37
N VAL A 344 -23.10 -11.08 -0.89
CA VAL A 344 -24.42 -11.33 -1.45
C VAL A 344 -25.13 -12.35 -0.56
N ALA A 345 -26.32 -12.01 -0.08
CA ALA A 345 -27.09 -12.87 0.80
C ALA A 345 -27.26 -14.27 0.20
N GLY A 346 -27.04 -15.30 1.01
CA GLY A 346 -27.14 -16.71 0.59
C GLY A 346 -25.98 -17.26 -0.22
N ILE A 347 -24.96 -16.44 -0.59
CA ILE A 347 -23.81 -16.88 -1.38
C ILE A 347 -22.54 -16.74 -0.55
N HIS A 348 -21.78 -17.83 -0.41
CA HIS A 348 -20.46 -17.74 0.20
C HIS A 348 -19.50 -16.95 -0.73
N PRO A 349 -18.67 -16.00 -0.21
CA PRO A 349 -17.79 -15.18 -1.05
C PRO A 349 -16.84 -15.94 -1.95
N HIS A 350 -16.40 -17.13 -1.54
CA HIS A 350 -15.54 -17.99 -2.36
C HIS A 350 -16.29 -18.53 -3.58
N ASP A 351 -17.53 -18.99 -3.40
CA ASP A 351 -18.35 -19.52 -4.50
C ASP A 351 -18.71 -18.40 -5.47
N LEU A 352 -19.02 -17.20 -4.94
CA LEU A 352 -19.21 -16.01 -5.74
C LEU A 352 -17.98 -15.71 -6.59
N ALA A 353 -16.80 -15.63 -6.00
CA ALA A 353 -15.54 -15.34 -6.72
C ALA A 353 -15.24 -16.39 -7.80
N THR A 354 -15.54 -17.67 -7.53
CA THR A 354 -15.39 -18.76 -8.50
C THR A 354 -16.29 -18.57 -9.73
N VAL A 355 -17.55 -18.21 -9.52
CA VAL A 355 -18.47 -17.96 -10.65
C VAL A 355 -18.07 -16.69 -11.41
N LEU A 356 -17.64 -15.63 -10.69
CA LEU A 356 -17.17 -14.39 -11.32
C LEU A 356 -15.95 -14.65 -12.22
N ASP A 357 -14.99 -15.48 -11.78
CA ASP A 357 -13.83 -15.86 -12.58
C ASP A 357 -14.22 -16.54 -13.90
N GLN A 358 -15.23 -17.45 -13.88
CA GLN A 358 -15.77 -18.06 -15.10
C GLN A 358 -16.42 -17.03 -16.05
N GLU A 359 -16.81 -15.88 -15.55
CA GLU A 359 -17.30 -14.74 -16.31
C GLU A 359 -16.21 -13.76 -16.73
N GLY A 360 -14.92 -14.07 -16.45
CA GLY A 360 -13.77 -13.24 -16.78
C GLY A 360 -13.51 -12.10 -15.77
N VAL A 361 -14.21 -12.10 -14.62
CA VAL A 361 -14.08 -11.06 -13.59
C VAL A 361 -13.24 -11.56 -12.43
N ALA A 362 -12.04 -10.99 -12.28
CA ALA A 362 -11.11 -11.32 -11.22
C ALA A 362 -11.40 -10.48 -9.97
N VAL A 363 -11.94 -11.08 -8.93
CA VAL A 363 -12.10 -10.50 -7.59
C VAL A 363 -11.42 -11.39 -6.55
N ARG A 364 -11.24 -10.87 -5.35
CA ARG A 364 -10.70 -11.65 -4.24
C ARG A 364 -11.79 -12.03 -3.23
N SER A 365 -11.66 -13.20 -2.60
CA SER A 365 -12.50 -13.61 -1.47
C SER A 365 -11.67 -13.94 -0.24
N GLY A 366 -12.25 -13.81 0.97
CA GLY A 366 -11.62 -14.13 2.24
C GLY A 366 -11.61 -12.96 3.22
N ASN A 367 -10.66 -12.98 4.17
CA ASN A 367 -10.50 -11.92 5.17
C ASN A 367 -9.49 -10.83 4.75
N HIS A 368 -8.93 -10.90 3.54
CA HIS A 368 -8.02 -9.90 2.94
C HIS A 368 -6.85 -9.50 3.84
N CYS A 369 -6.33 -10.44 4.64
CA CYS A 369 -5.29 -10.21 5.64
C CYS A 369 -5.67 -9.16 6.72
N ALA A 370 -6.95 -9.07 7.08
CA ALA A 370 -7.51 -8.22 8.14
C ALA A 370 -8.56 -9.02 8.94
N MET A 371 -8.12 -10.15 9.50
CA MET A 371 -9.00 -11.08 10.24
C MET A 371 -9.70 -10.41 11.45
N PRO A 372 -9.01 -9.58 12.29
CA PRO A 372 -9.68 -8.93 13.41
C PRO A 372 -10.82 -7.99 12.96
N LEU A 373 -10.66 -7.30 11.83
CA LEU A 373 -11.72 -6.47 11.25
C LEU A 373 -12.95 -7.32 10.86
N HIS A 374 -12.74 -8.47 10.19
CA HIS A 374 -13.83 -9.38 9.81
C HIS A 374 -14.56 -9.93 11.05
N THR A 375 -13.83 -10.27 12.10
CA THR A 375 -14.40 -10.70 13.38
C THR A 375 -15.25 -9.57 14.01
N HIS A 376 -14.76 -8.33 13.99
CA HIS A 376 -15.48 -7.16 14.49
C HIS A 376 -16.78 -6.90 13.70
N LEU A 377 -16.72 -7.03 12.37
CA LEU A 377 -17.90 -6.91 11.48
C LEU A 377 -18.84 -8.12 11.56
N LYS A 378 -18.51 -9.15 12.34
CA LYS A 378 -19.27 -10.40 12.50
C LYS A 378 -19.49 -11.13 11.17
N ILE A 379 -18.50 -11.13 10.29
CA ILE A 379 -18.48 -11.85 9.03
C ILE A 379 -17.25 -12.75 8.95
N ASN A 380 -17.40 -13.93 8.34
CA ASN A 380 -16.28 -14.87 8.18
C ASN A 380 -15.38 -14.51 7.01
N ALA A 381 -15.96 -13.94 5.96
CA ALA A 381 -15.28 -13.55 4.73
C ALA A 381 -16.10 -12.51 3.98
N SER A 382 -15.46 -11.83 3.03
CA SER A 382 -16.13 -10.97 2.04
C SER A 382 -15.54 -11.20 0.65
N ALA A 383 -16.30 -10.91 -0.40
CA ALA A 383 -15.76 -10.64 -1.72
C ALA A 383 -15.21 -9.22 -1.74
N ARG A 384 -14.15 -8.98 -2.51
CA ARG A 384 -13.54 -7.65 -2.65
C ARG A 384 -13.27 -7.35 -4.12
N ALA A 385 -13.91 -6.35 -4.66
CA ALA A 385 -13.54 -5.71 -5.91
C ALA A 385 -12.66 -4.50 -5.59
N SER A 386 -11.51 -4.39 -6.25
CA SER A 386 -10.59 -3.27 -6.07
C SER A 386 -10.11 -2.75 -7.43
N PHE A 387 -10.14 -1.46 -7.57
CA PHE A 387 -10.05 -0.73 -8.83
C PHE A 387 -8.73 0.00 -8.96
N ALA A 388 -8.41 0.39 -10.18
CA ALA A 388 -7.33 1.31 -10.50
C ALA A 388 -7.78 2.18 -11.68
N PHE A 389 -7.15 3.29 -11.89
CA PHE A 389 -7.52 4.29 -12.89
C PHE A 389 -7.59 3.79 -14.35
N TYR A 390 -7.15 2.57 -14.64
CA TYR A 390 -7.35 1.92 -15.94
C TYR A 390 -8.64 1.09 -16.07
N ASN A 391 -9.38 0.90 -14.96
CA ASN A 391 -10.68 0.24 -15.02
C ASN A 391 -11.75 1.16 -15.63
N THR A 392 -12.78 0.59 -16.22
CA THR A 392 -13.86 1.33 -16.89
C THR A 392 -15.22 1.03 -16.25
N THR A 393 -16.14 1.98 -16.32
CA THR A 393 -17.51 1.81 -15.78
C THR A 393 -18.23 0.63 -16.41
N SER A 394 -17.99 0.33 -17.70
CA SER A 394 -18.54 -0.86 -18.36
C SER A 394 -18.05 -2.19 -17.73
N GLU A 395 -16.90 -2.21 -17.09
CA GLU A 395 -16.43 -3.38 -16.33
C GLU A 395 -17.25 -3.59 -15.05
N ILE A 396 -17.82 -2.53 -14.45
CA ILE A 396 -18.81 -2.63 -13.35
C ILE A 396 -20.10 -3.27 -13.83
N ASP A 397 -20.58 -2.93 -15.03
CA ASP A 397 -21.78 -3.56 -15.60
C ASP A 397 -21.56 -5.06 -15.78
N VAL A 398 -20.37 -5.47 -16.27
CA VAL A 398 -19.99 -6.90 -16.37
C VAL A 398 -19.98 -7.57 -15.01
N LEU A 399 -19.44 -6.93 -13.95
CA LEU A 399 -19.47 -7.45 -12.58
C LEU A 399 -20.90 -7.67 -12.09
N VAL A 400 -21.79 -6.72 -12.28
CA VAL A 400 -23.18 -6.80 -11.84
C VAL A 400 -23.94 -7.91 -12.59
N GLU A 401 -23.74 -8.03 -13.91
CA GLU A 401 -24.30 -9.15 -14.69
C GLU A 401 -23.78 -10.51 -14.21
N ALA A 402 -22.47 -10.60 -13.92
CA ALA A 402 -21.85 -11.82 -13.43
C ALA A 402 -22.38 -12.21 -12.03
N ILE A 403 -22.62 -11.23 -11.13
CA ILE A 403 -23.30 -11.48 -9.85
C ILE A 403 -24.72 -12.00 -10.08
N GLY A 404 -25.46 -11.43 -11.03
CA GLY A 404 -26.80 -11.91 -11.40
C GLY A 404 -26.80 -13.36 -11.91
N LYS A 405 -25.78 -13.76 -12.67
CA LYS A 405 -25.59 -15.16 -13.10
C LYS A 405 -25.24 -16.06 -11.93
N ALA A 406 -24.35 -15.61 -11.01
CA ALA A 406 -24.00 -16.37 -9.81
C ALA A 406 -25.25 -16.69 -8.97
N LYS A 407 -26.15 -15.72 -8.77
CA LYS A 407 -27.41 -15.92 -8.07
C LYS A 407 -28.27 -17.01 -8.72
N LYS A 408 -28.37 -17.01 -10.04
CA LYS A 408 -29.15 -18.04 -10.79
C LYS A 408 -28.51 -19.44 -10.67
N ILE A 409 -27.18 -19.53 -10.82
CA ILE A 409 -26.45 -20.82 -10.75
C ILE A 409 -26.54 -21.41 -9.33
N LEU A 410 -26.39 -20.57 -8.30
CA LEU A 410 -26.41 -20.97 -6.91
C LEU A 410 -27.82 -21.00 -6.29
N LYS A 411 -28.85 -20.69 -7.09
CA LYS A 411 -30.29 -20.74 -6.74
C LYS A 411 -30.67 -19.87 -5.54
N VAL A 412 -30.17 -18.62 -5.55
CA VAL A 412 -30.46 -17.62 -4.50
C VAL A 412 -31.15 -16.39 -5.06
#